data_e33522f03d94cb624f1503b99894dd10
#
_entry.id   e33522f03d94cb624f1503b99894dd10
#
_cell.length_a   1.000
_cell.length_b   1.000
_cell.length_c   1.000
_cell.angle_alpha   90.00
_cell.angle_beta   90.00
_cell.angle_gamma   90.00
#
_symmetry.space_group_name_H-M   'P 1'
#
loop_
_entity.id
_entity.type
_entity.pdbx_description
1 polymer ?
#
loop_
_entity_poly.entity_id
_entity_poly.type
_entity_poly.pdbx_seq_one_letter_code
_entity_poly.pdbx_strand_id
1 'polypeptide(L)'
;MTDKDLISKYLEGDESALELLIGRYLKPIYSFAYRLVGNSQDAEDISQEVFLKVWKNLKKYNDTKSFKTWIFTITKNTAYDFLRKKKEIVFSDFENDDGENNLEDSPVSLEILPELALIKGEDVAILEEAIKKLPPDYRTVLFLKETGELTFEEIGEIINKPMNTVKSHYRRAILSLRKWFSK
;
A
#
# COMPACT_ATOMS: atom_id res chain seq x y z
N MET A 1 24.35 -5.20 -1.22
CA MET A 1 23.72 -6.53 -1.13
C MET A 1 22.24 -6.38 -1.48
N THR A 2 21.76 -7.13 -2.48
CA THR A 2 20.37 -7.09 -2.96
C THR A 2 19.47 -7.94 -2.05
N ASP A 3 18.14 -7.82 -2.18
CA ASP A 3 17.21 -8.70 -1.45
C ASP A 3 17.42 -10.16 -1.82
N LYS A 4 17.72 -10.44 -3.09
CA LYS A 4 18.02 -11.78 -3.59
C LYS A 4 19.26 -12.38 -2.91
N ASP A 5 20.31 -11.58 -2.73
CA ASP A 5 21.53 -12.02 -2.02
C ASP A 5 21.22 -12.37 -0.56
N LEU A 6 20.40 -11.53 0.12
CA LEU A 6 20.02 -11.76 1.51
C LEU A 6 19.17 -13.03 1.66
N ILE A 7 18.21 -13.24 0.75
CA ILE A 7 17.37 -14.43 0.75
C ILE A 7 18.23 -15.69 0.53
N SER A 8 19.14 -15.68 -0.45
CA SER A 8 20.04 -16.82 -0.70
C SER A 8 20.86 -17.17 0.52
N LYS A 9 21.50 -16.18 1.16
CA LYS A 9 22.29 -16.39 2.39
C LYS A 9 21.46 -16.96 3.53
N TYR A 10 20.23 -16.45 3.73
CA TYR A 10 19.33 -16.99 4.75
C TYR A 10 18.99 -18.46 4.47
N LEU A 11 18.72 -18.82 3.20
CA LEU A 11 18.40 -20.20 2.82
C LEU A 11 19.62 -21.14 2.98
N GLU A 12 20.85 -20.60 2.94
CA GLU A 12 22.11 -21.30 3.21
C GLU A 12 22.41 -21.40 4.72
N GLY A 13 21.57 -20.79 5.59
CA GLY A 13 21.68 -20.89 7.05
C GLY A 13 22.19 -19.64 7.77
N ASP A 14 22.42 -18.53 7.06
CA ASP A 14 22.81 -17.25 7.65
C ASP A 14 21.58 -16.49 8.17
N GLU A 15 21.27 -16.66 9.45
CA GLU A 15 20.12 -15.99 10.09
C GLU A 15 20.26 -14.46 10.10
N SER A 16 21.49 -13.93 10.13
CA SER A 16 21.70 -12.48 10.11
C SER A 16 21.24 -11.82 8.80
N ALA A 17 21.25 -12.56 7.71
CA ALA A 17 20.74 -12.09 6.43
C ALA A 17 19.21 -11.83 6.47
N LEU A 18 18.45 -12.63 7.23
CA LEU A 18 17.02 -12.40 7.44
C LEU A 18 16.77 -11.15 8.28
N GLU A 19 17.56 -10.92 9.33
CA GLU A 19 17.44 -9.71 10.16
C GLU A 19 17.68 -8.45 9.31
N LEU A 20 18.69 -8.46 8.44
CA LEU A 20 18.97 -7.36 7.52
C LEU A 20 17.83 -7.14 6.52
N LEU A 21 17.26 -8.22 5.99
CA LEU A 21 16.14 -8.15 5.07
C LEU A 21 14.89 -7.56 5.74
N ILE A 22 14.53 -8.05 6.93
CA ILE A 22 13.41 -7.54 7.74
C ILE A 22 13.65 -6.06 8.09
N GLY A 23 14.84 -5.71 8.58
CA GLY A 23 15.20 -4.33 8.93
C GLY A 23 14.98 -3.34 7.78
N ARG A 24 15.28 -3.75 6.54
CA ARG A 24 15.06 -2.93 5.33
C ARG A 24 13.58 -2.62 5.10
N TYR A 25 12.70 -3.56 5.40
CA TYR A 25 11.27 -3.45 5.11
C TYR A 25 10.41 -3.05 6.31
N LEU A 26 10.96 -3.00 7.53
CA LEU A 26 10.20 -2.73 8.74
C LEU A 26 9.42 -1.41 8.64
N LYS A 27 10.12 -0.30 8.36
CA LYS A 27 9.52 1.04 8.25
C LYS A 27 8.58 1.17 7.04
N PRO A 28 8.95 0.73 5.81
CA PRO A 28 8.06 0.76 4.67
C PRO A 28 6.75 -0.02 4.88
N ILE A 29 6.81 -1.22 5.45
CA ILE A 29 5.64 -2.07 5.68
C ILE A 29 4.74 -1.47 6.75
N TYR A 30 5.30 -1.02 7.88
CA TYR A 30 4.53 -0.32 8.91
C TYR A 30 3.83 0.92 8.34
N SER A 31 4.57 1.77 7.60
CA SER A 31 4.01 2.98 7.00
C SER A 31 2.87 2.66 6.03
N PHE A 32 3.01 1.59 5.24
CA PHE A 32 1.97 1.16 4.32
C PHE A 32 0.74 0.63 5.06
N ALA A 33 0.92 -0.23 6.05
CA ALA A 33 -0.17 -0.72 6.90
C ALA A 33 -0.90 0.45 7.58
N TYR A 34 -0.17 1.38 8.19
CA TYR A 34 -0.75 2.56 8.84
C TYR A 34 -1.59 3.41 7.88
N ARG A 35 -1.11 3.64 6.65
CA ARG A 35 -1.87 4.39 5.64
C ARG A 35 -3.17 3.70 5.23
N LEU A 36 -3.22 2.37 5.30
CA LEU A 36 -4.43 1.61 4.98
C LEU A 36 -5.45 1.62 6.13
N VAL A 37 -4.99 1.40 7.37
CA VAL A 37 -5.89 1.20 8.52
C VAL A 37 -6.12 2.46 9.36
N GLY A 38 -5.19 3.44 9.32
CA GLY A 38 -5.32 4.73 10.00
C GLY A 38 -5.13 4.68 11.52
N ASN A 39 -4.62 3.58 12.07
CA ASN A 39 -4.41 3.36 13.51
C ASN A 39 -3.04 2.70 13.72
N SER A 40 -2.27 3.17 14.69
CA SER A 40 -0.90 2.68 14.96
C SER A 40 -0.89 1.25 15.48
N GLN A 41 -1.79 0.92 16.40
CA GLN A 41 -1.87 -0.42 16.99
C GLN A 41 -2.23 -1.47 15.92
N ASP A 42 -3.27 -1.18 15.12
CA ASP A 42 -3.68 -2.04 14.00
C ASP A 42 -2.53 -2.21 12.98
N ALA A 43 -1.77 -1.14 12.72
CA ALA A 43 -0.64 -1.18 11.79
C ALA A 43 0.54 -2.02 12.32
N GLU A 44 0.80 -1.98 13.63
CA GLU A 44 1.80 -2.83 14.28
C GLU A 44 1.42 -4.30 14.18
N ASP A 45 0.18 -4.65 14.53
CA ASP A 45 -0.33 -6.02 14.47
C ASP A 45 -0.27 -6.59 13.04
N ILE A 46 -0.69 -5.78 12.05
CA ILE A 46 -0.59 -6.17 10.63
C ILE A 46 0.87 -6.37 10.22
N SER A 47 1.77 -5.47 10.63
CA SER A 47 3.19 -5.57 10.29
C SER A 47 3.81 -6.84 10.87
N GLN A 48 3.53 -7.17 12.12
CA GLN A 48 3.98 -8.41 12.75
C GLN A 48 3.45 -9.64 12.00
N GLU A 49 2.15 -9.66 11.66
CA GLU A 49 1.55 -10.76 10.90
C GLU A 49 2.19 -10.90 9.50
N VAL A 50 2.51 -9.78 8.83
CA VAL A 50 3.20 -9.78 7.53
C VAL A 50 4.57 -10.42 7.66
N PHE A 51 5.39 -10.02 8.63
CA PHE A 51 6.72 -10.59 8.79
C PHE A 51 6.70 -12.06 9.21
N LEU A 52 5.70 -12.49 10.00
CA LEU A 52 5.47 -13.91 10.28
C LEU A 52 5.10 -14.70 9.00
N LYS A 53 4.24 -14.13 8.13
CA LYS A 53 3.90 -14.74 6.83
C LYS A 53 5.12 -14.81 5.91
N VAL A 54 5.94 -13.76 5.88
CA VAL A 54 7.19 -13.72 5.13
C VAL A 54 8.12 -14.83 5.61
N TRP A 55 8.41 -14.90 6.89
CA TRP A 55 9.29 -15.90 7.47
C TRP A 55 8.83 -17.33 7.16
N LYS A 56 7.55 -17.64 7.36
CA LYS A 56 6.98 -18.97 7.09
C LYS A 56 7.04 -19.38 5.62
N ASN A 57 6.97 -18.41 4.70
CA ASN A 57 6.87 -18.66 3.27
C ASN A 57 8.15 -18.32 2.48
N LEU A 58 9.20 -17.80 3.13
CA LEU A 58 10.42 -17.36 2.45
C LEU A 58 11.10 -18.49 1.67
N LYS A 59 11.06 -19.73 2.21
CA LYS A 59 11.57 -20.93 1.52
C LYS A 59 10.80 -21.28 0.25
N LYS A 60 9.57 -20.81 0.11
CA LYS A 60 8.70 -21.02 -1.07
C LYS A 60 8.67 -19.79 -1.98
N TYR A 61 9.37 -18.73 -1.59
CA TYR A 61 9.45 -17.52 -2.41
C TYR A 61 10.10 -17.85 -3.75
N ASN A 62 9.42 -17.46 -4.82
CA ASN A 62 9.90 -17.62 -6.19
C ASN A 62 10.32 -16.24 -6.69
N ASP A 63 11.53 -16.12 -7.21
CA ASP A 63 12.13 -14.88 -7.68
C ASP A 63 11.60 -14.38 -9.04
N THR A 64 10.48 -14.94 -9.53
CA THR A 64 9.78 -14.42 -10.72
C THR A 64 9.26 -13.01 -10.54
N LYS A 65 9.04 -12.58 -9.28
CA LYS A 65 8.70 -11.20 -8.89
C LYS A 65 9.73 -10.67 -7.92
N SER A 66 9.88 -9.33 -7.87
CA SER A 66 10.76 -8.73 -6.87
C SER A 66 10.27 -9.04 -5.45
N PHE A 67 11.18 -9.22 -4.50
CA PHE A 67 10.82 -9.41 -3.10
C PHE A 67 9.96 -8.26 -2.58
N LYS A 68 10.25 -7.04 -3.02
CA LYS A 68 9.48 -5.84 -2.74
C LYS A 68 8.01 -6.02 -3.16
N THR A 69 7.75 -6.39 -4.41
CA THR A 69 6.38 -6.65 -4.90
C THR A 69 5.68 -7.74 -4.09
N TRP A 70 6.40 -8.80 -3.75
CA TRP A 70 5.84 -9.92 -2.98
C TRP A 70 5.45 -9.50 -1.55
N ILE A 71 6.34 -8.83 -0.80
CA ILE A 71 6.04 -8.41 0.59
C ILE A 71 4.93 -7.34 0.64
N PHE A 72 4.90 -6.39 -0.31
CA PHE A 72 3.81 -5.42 -0.40
C PHE A 72 2.48 -6.07 -0.77
N THR A 73 2.49 -7.15 -1.58
CA THR A 73 1.28 -7.96 -1.85
C THR A 73 0.76 -8.62 -0.57
N ILE A 74 1.63 -9.22 0.23
CA ILE A 74 1.26 -9.81 1.53
C ILE A 74 0.68 -8.72 2.43
N THR A 75 1.32 -7.56 2.52
CA THR A 75 0.89 -6.45 3.37
C THR A 75 -0.50 -5.95 2.98
N LYS A 76 -0.72 -5.68 1.67
CA LYS A 76 -2.03 -5.26 1.17
C LYS A 76 -3.12 -6.28 1.52
N ASN A 77 -2.86 -7.57 1.25
CA ASN A 77 -3.85 -8.61 1.52
C ASN A 77 -4.17 -8.71 3.02
N THR A 78 -3.14 -8.69 3.89
CA THR A 78 -3.33 -8.74 5.34
C THR A 78 -4.12 -7.54 5.85
N ALA A 79 -3.80 -6.33 5.39
CA ALA A 79 -4.53 -5.12 5.76
C ALA A 79 -5.99 -5.13 5.27
N TYR A 80 -6.24 -5.59 4.05
CA TYR A 80 -7.60 -5.67 3.50
C TYR A 80 -8.44 -6.73 4.22
N ASP A 81 -7.86 -7.89 4.55
CA ASP A 81 -8.53 -8.90 5.36
C ASP A 81 -8.87 -8.39 6.76
N PHE A 82 -7.95 -7.62 7.37
CA PHE A 82 -8.19 -6.95 8.65
C PHE A 82 -9.35 -5.94 8.55
N LEU A 83 -9.35 -5.06 7.55
CA LEU A 83 -10.41 -4.07 7.33
C LEU A 83 -11.75 -4.74 7.06
N ARG A 84 -11.79 -5.83 6.29
CA ARG A 84 -13.01 -6.59 6.04
C ARG A 84 -13.58 -7.19 7.31
N LYS A 85 -12.76 -7.86 8.12
CA LYS A 85 -13.18 -8.42 9.41
C LYS A 85 -13.70 -7.33 10.36
N LYS A 86 -12.99 -6.19 10.44
CA LYS A 86 -13.40 -5.06 11.26
C LYS A 86 -14.73 -4.46 10.79
N LYS A 87 -14.96 -4.42 9.47
CA LYS A 87 -16.22 -4.00 8.86
C LYS A 87 -17.34 -4.98 9.17
N GLU A 88 -17.13 -6.29 9.05
CA GLU A 88 -18.12 -7.33 9.39
C GLU A 88 -18.56 -7.26 10.86
N ILE A 89 -17.63 -6.97 11.79
CA ILE A 89 -17.95 -6.79 13.22
C ILE A 89 -18.82 -5.54 13.44
N VAL A 90 -18.62 -4.48 12.65
CA VAL A 90 -19.39 -3.23 12.74
C VAL A 90 -20.73 -3.33 11.98
N PHE A 91 -20.77 -4.13 10.89
CA PHE A 91 -21.95 -4.26 10.00
C PHE A 91 -22.95 -5.35 10.40
N SER A 92 -22.76 -6.05 11.52
CA SER A 92 -23.90 -6.75 12.10
C SER A 92 -25.07 -5.81 12.44
N ASP A 93 -24.85 -4.48 12.33
CA ASP A 93 -25.84 -3.46 12.66
C ASP A 93 -26.29 -2.54 11.49
N PHE A 94 -25.65 -2.53 10.30
CA PHE A 94 -26.11 -1.66 9.19
C PHE A 94 -25.73 -2.19 7.80
N GLU A 95 -26.76 -2.35 6.92
CA GLU A 95 -26.64 -2.62 5.48
C GLU A 95 -26.42 -1.35 4.65
N ASN A 96 -25.61 -1.52 3.56
CA ASN A 96 -25.59 -0.77 2.28
C ASN A 96 -24.96 0.61 2.20
N ASP A 97 -23.94 0.74 1.35
CA ASP A 97 -24.02 1.42 0.04
C ASP A 97 -22.75 1.18 -0.81
N ASP A 98 -22.91 0.43 -1.89
CA ASP A 98 -21.91 0.28 -2.96
C ASP A 98 -22.19 1.33 -4.04
N GLY A 99 -21.52 2.47 -3.93
CA GLY A 99 -21.54 3.52 -4.95
C GLY A 99 -20.41 3.37 -5.96
N GLU A 100 -20.61 2.57 -7.03
CA GLU A 100 -19.81 2.66 -8.25
C GLU A 100 -20.14 3.96 -9.00
N ASN A 101 -19.28 4.96 -8.88
CA ASN A 101 -19.34 6.14 -9.75
C ASN A 101 -18.44 5.92 -10.97
N ASN A 102 -19.08 5.57 -12.09
CA ASN A 102 -18.50 5.63 -13.44
C ASN A 102 -18.19 7.08 -13.80
N LEU A 103 -16.92 7.45 -13.82
CA LEU A 103 -16.46 8.68 -14.45
C LEU A 103 -15.68 8.30 -15.71
N GLU A 104 -16.14 8.83 -16.85
CA GLU A 104 -15.64 8.60 -18.19
C GLU A 104 -14.12 8.82 -18.33
N ASP A 105 -13.47 7.92 -19.07
CA ASP A 105 -12.06 7.96 -19.44
C ASP A 105 -11.79 9.09 -20.44
N SER A 106 -11.25 10.21 -19.93
CA SER A 106 -10.56 11.19 -20.77
C SER A 106 -9.05 11.09 -20.54
N PRO A 107 -8.22 11.12 -21.58
CA PRO A 107 -6.76 11.10 -21.44
C PRO A 107 -6.28 12.41 -20.85
N VAL A 108 -5.79 12.39 -19.63
CA VAL A 108 -5.12 13.54 -18.99
C VAL A 108 -3.68 13.16 -18.71
N SER A 109 -2.78 14.05 -19.15
CA SER A 109 -1.36 14.04 -18.88
C SER A 109 -1.04 13.79 -17.41
N LEU A 110 -0.19 12.80 -17.15
CA LEU A 110 0.32 12.43 -15.83
C LEU A 110 1.45 13.39 -15.43
N GLU A 111 1.18 14.67 -15.30
CA GLU A 111 2.13 15.56 -14.64
C GLU A 111 1.99 15.40 -13.13
N ILE A 112 3.09 14.94 -12.52
CA ILE A 112 3.29 14.85 -11.07
C ILE A 112 3.05 16.24 -10.47
N LEU A 113 2.26 16.31 -9.41
CA LEU A 113 2.01 17.55 -8.69
C LEU A 113 3.26 17.97 -7.89
N PRO A 114 3.98 19.04 -8.31
CA PRO A 114 5.04 19.63 -7.49
C PRO A 114 4.51 20.17 -6.15
N GLU A 115 3.20 20.43 -6.06
CA GLU A 115 2.53 21.05 -4.92
C GLU A 115 2.47 20.14 -3.67
N LEU A 116 2.44 18.81 -3.84
CA LEU A 116 2.48 17.87 -2.69
C LEU A 116 3.86 17.85 -2.00
N ALA A 117 4.91 18.25 -2.68
CA ALA A 117 6.26 18.35 -2.12
C ALA A 117 6.48 19.60 -1.25
N LEU A 118 5.58 20.59 -1.30
CA LEU A 118 5.71 21.88 -0.61
C LEU A 118 4.81 21.99 0.63
N ILE A 119 4.10 20.93 1.00
CA ILE A 119 3.16 20.90 2.13
C ILE A 119 3.95 21.01 3.44
N LYS A 120 3.71 22.07 4.23
CA LYS A 120 4.35 22.35 5.50
C LYS A 120 3.34 22.30 6.66
N GLY A 121 3.70 21.62 7.74
CA GLY A 121 3.09 21.76 9.07
C GLY A 121 1.58 21.50 9.11
N GLU A 122 0.76 22.54 9.20
CA GLU A 122 -0.70 22.43 9.33
C GLU A 122 -1.37 21.74 8.14
N ASP A 123 -0.81 21.89 6.93
CA ASP A 123 -1.31 21.25 5.71
C ASP A 123 -1.12 19.73 5.72
N VAL A 124 -0.15 19.20 6.48
CA VAL A 124 0.09 17.76 6.60
C VAL A 124 -1.11 17.05 7.25
N ALA A 125 -1.68 17.62 8.31
CA ALA A 125 -2.86 17.06 8.97
C ALA A 125 -4.09 17.06 8.05
N ILE A 126 -4.26 18.12 7.26
CA ILE A 126 -5.33 18.23 6.27
C ILE A 126 -5.15 17.17 5.17
N LEU A 127 -3.92 16.98 4.70
CA LEU A 127 -3.60 15.97 3.70
C LEU A 127 -3.88 14.55 4.23
N GLU A 128 -3.48 14.27 5.48
CA GLU A 128 -3.74 12.97 6.11
C GLU A 128 -5.24 12.66 6.22
N GLU A 129 -6.04 13.64 6.62
CA GLU A 129 -7.49 13.49 6.66
C GLU A 129 -8.11 13.31 5.27
N ALA A 130 -7.62 14.02 4.26
CA ALA A 130 -8.06 13.86 2.89
C ALA A 130 -7.72 12.46 2.36
N ILE A 131 -6.50 11.95 2.65
CA ILE A 131 -6.07 10.60 2.26
C ILE A 131 -6.93 9.53 2.94
N LYS A 132 -7.29 9.69 4.23
CA LYS A 132 -8.15 8.75 4.95
C LYS A 132 -9.54 8.59 4.32
N LYS A 133 -10.04 9.64 3.66
CA LYS A 133 -11.33 9.64 2.98
C LYS A 133 -11.30 9.04 1.57
N LEU A 134 -10.12 8.78 1.02
CA LEU A 134 -10.01 8.07 -0.26
C LEU A 134 -10.48 6.62 -0.12
N PRO A 135 -11.12 6.05 -1.15
CA PRO A 135 -11.37 4.62 -1.22
C PRO A 135 -10.07 3.81 -1.00
N PRO A 136 -10.13 2.63 -0.35
CA PRO A 136 -8.93 1.84 -0.03
C PRO A 136 -8.01 1.58 -1.24
N ASP A 137 -8.58 1.24 -2.41
CA ASP A 137 -7.80 0.99 -3.63
C ASP A 137 -7.05 2.25 -4.10
N TYR A 138 -7.68 3.42 -4.04
CA TYR A 138 -7.04 4.70 -4.44
C TYR A 138 -5.91 5.07 -3.48
N ARG A 139 -6.12 4.87 -2.19
CA ARG A 139 -5.13 5.09 -1.14
C ARG A 139 -3.93 4.16 -1.30
N THR A 140 -4.20 2.89 -1.59
CA THR A 140 -3.17 1.88 -1.87
C THR A 140 -2.31 2.29 -3.06
N VAL A 141 -2.93 2.60 -4.20
CA VAL A 141 -2.20 2.98 -5.42
C VAL A 141 -1.38 4.26 -5.21
N LEU A 142 -1.97 5.27 -4.56
CA LEU A 142 -1.30 6.52 -4.25
C LEU A 142 -0.03 6.27 -3.41
N PHE A 143 -0.16 5.52 -2.30
CA PHE A 143 0.96 5.23 -1.42
C PHE A 143 2.07 4.42 -2.14
N LEU A 144 1.70 3.35 -2.84
CA LEU A 144 2.67 2.50 -3.53
C LEU A 144 3.43 3.27 -4.61
N LYS A 145 2.78 4.25 -5.26
CA LYS A 145 3.41 5.08 -6.29
C LYS A 145 4.34 6.12 -5.68
N GLU A 146 3.90 6.85 -4.66
CA GLU A 146 4.63 8.00 -4.10
C GLU A 146 5.74 7.60 -3.12
N THR A 147 5.50 6.57 -2.30
CA THR A 147 6.41 6.19 -1.22
C THR A 147 7.11 4.85 -1.49
N GLY A 148 6.45 3.97 -2.25
CA GLY A 148 6.96 2.65 -2.58
C GLY A 148 7.97 2.65 -3.73
N GLU A 149 8.14 3.74 -4.48
CA GLU A 149 8.99 3.80 -5.69
C GLU A 149 8.70 2.65 -6.66
N LEU A 150 7.42 2.25 -6.75
CA LEU A 150 6.98 1.15 -7.60
C LEU A 150 6.47 1.69 -8.94
N THR A 151 6.69 0.92 -9.99
CA THR A 151 6.09 1.18 -11.30
C THR A 151 4.59 0.86 -11.29
N PHE A 152 3.82 1.42 -12.23
CA PHE A 152 2.39 1.08 -12.35
C PHE A 152 2.15 -0.39 -12.66
N GLU A 153 3.10 -1.06 -13.30
CA GLU A 153 3.05 -2.51 -13.56
C GLU A 153 3.19 -3.30 -12.27
N GLU A 154 4.22 -3.01 -11.45
CA GLU A 154 4.43 -3.64 -10.15
C GLU A 154 3.25 -3.39 -9.20
N ILE A 155 2.70 -2.18 -9.20
CA ILE A 155 1.48 -1.87 -8.44
C ILE A 155 0.30 -2.71 -8.95
N GLY A 156 0.16 -2.86 -10.27
CA GLY A 156 -0.85 -3.73 -10.88
C GLY A 156 -0.76 -5.17 -10.40
N GLU A 157 0.45 -5.69 -10.27
CA GLU A 157 0.68 -7.01 -9.70
C GLU A 157 0.27 -7.11 -8.23
N ILE A 158 0.61 -6.07 -7.41
CA ILE A 158 0.28 -6.03 -5.99
C ILE A 158 -1.24 -6.01 -5.76
N ILE A 159 -1.96 -5.18 -6.52
CA ILE A 159 -3.42 -5.03 -6.35
C ILE A 159 -4.25 -5.97 -7.23
N ASN A 160 -3.59 -6.77 -8.06
CA ASN A 160 -4.22 -7.67 -9.03
C ASN A 160 -5.19 -6.95 -9.99
N LYS A 161 -4.73 -5.85 -10.57
CA LYS A 161 -5.47 -5.02 -11.52
C LYS A 161 -4.61 -4.70 -12.75
N PRO A 162 -5.21 -4.53 -13.94
CA PRO A 162 -4.48 -4.06 -15.13
C PRO A 162 -3.82 -2.70 -14.89
N MET A 163 -2.66 -2.47 -15.52
CA MET A 163 -1.92 -1.21 -15.40
C MET A 163 -2.78 0.03 -15.70
N ASN A 164 -3.69 -0.04 -16.68
CA ASN A 164 -4.59 1.08 -17.01
C ASN A 164 -5.56 1.39 -15.85
N THR A 165 -6.06 0.37 -15.16
CA THR A 165 -6.89 0.54 -13.95
C THR A 165 -6.08 1.20 -12.83
N VAL A 166 -4.81 0.80 -12.64
CA VAL A 166 -3.91 1.41 -11.66
C VAL A 166 -3.72 2.90 -11.97
N LYS A 167 -3.43 3.25 -13.23
CA LYS A 167 -3.30 4.65 -13.66
C LYS A 167 -4.57 5.46 -13.42
N SER A 168 -5.74 4.86 -13.70
CA SER A 168 -7.03 5.50 -13.43
C SER A 168 -7.27 5.72 -11.94
N HIS A 169 -6.95 4.73 -11.08
CA HIS A 169 -7.06 4.86 -9.62
C HIS A 169 -6.13 5.95 -9.09
N TYR A 170 -4.87 5.99 -9.55
CA TYR A 170 -3.92 7.03 -9.18
C TYR A 170 -4.43 8.42 -9.56
N ARG A 171 -4.87 8.59 -10.81
CA ARG A 171 -5.44 9.85 -11.29
C ARG A 171 -6.64 10.30 -10.47
N ARG A 172 -7.59 9.40 -10.18
CA ARG A 172 -8.77 9.71 -9.37
C ARG A 172 -8.39 10.07 -7.93
N ALA A 173 -7.39 9.40 -7.34
CA ALA A 173 -6.85 9.77 -6.03
C ALA A 173 -6.34 11.21 -6.03
N ILE A 174 -5.49 11.57 -7.01
CA ILE A 174 -4.94 12.92 -7.14
C ILE A 174 -6.03 13.97 -7.34
N LEU A 175 -7.02 13.73 -8.22
CA LEU A 175 -8.13 14.65 -8.45
C LEU A 175 -9.01 14.85 -7.20
N SER A 176 -9.21 13.78 -6.41
CA SER A 176 -9.94 13.86 -5.15
C SER A 176 -9.19 14.72 -4.13
N LEU A 177 -7.87 14.54 -4.01
CA LEU A 177 -7.04 15.35 -3.12
C LEU A 177 -7.05 16.83 -3.55
N ARG A 178 -6.89 17.13 -4.85
CA ARG A 178 -6.96 18.52 -5.36
C ARG A 178 -8.25 19.23 -4.95
N LYS A 179 -9.41 18.57 -5.05
CA LYS A 179 -10.69 19.16 -4.63
C LYS A 179 -10.73 19.53 -3.15
N TRP A 180 -9.94 18.86 -2.32
CA TRP A 180 -9.84 19.16 -0.89
C TRP A 180 -9.05 20.45 -0.62
N PHE A 181 -7.99 20.69 -1.38
CA PHE A 181 -7.14 21.88 -1.23
C PHE A 181 -7.64 23.10 -2.00
N SER A 182 -8.64 22.94 -2.89
CA SER A 182 -9.25 24.04 -3.63
C SER A 182 -10.45 24.66 -2.94
N LYS A 183 -10.76 24.21 -1.72
CA LYS A 183 -11.81 24.76 -0.85
C LYS A 183 -11.22 25.64 0.23
#